data_9ea4c6e9da223c25454292f16bc2d5d7
#
_entry.id   9ea4c6e9da223c25454292f16bc2d5d7
#
_cell.length_a   1.000
_cell.length_b   1.000
_cell.length_c   1.000
_cell.angle_alpha   90.00
_cell.angle_beta   90.00
_cell.angle_gamma   90.00
#
_symmetry.space_group_name_H-M   'P 1'
#
loop_
_entity.id
_entity.type
_entity.pdbx_description
1 polymer ?
#
loop_
_entity_poly.entity_id
_entity_poly.type
_entity_poly.pdbx_seq_one_letter_code
_entity_poly.pdbx_strand_id
1 'polypeptide(L)'
;MVDKRRATAFCVLFMILIAAAIIAVIRRIRVKTYSYDTVDAVFRNPMMGFAPNADYFDAVGDNTLVYMDVTWRELEPEEGVFDFAGIEEENFLDTWRTAGKKVVFRFVCDEPSDEEHIDIPDWLYEKTGDGTFYDTAYGRGYSPDYSNRTFIEYHAKAVKALGERYGVDSFFCFIELGSVGHWGEWHVKYDDGIKRLPPEELLREYVEPYLTAFPNAKLLMRRPFPYVSEYGMGVYNDM
;
A
#
# COMPACT_ATOMS: atom_id res chain seq x y z
N MET A 1 -40.13 4.62 -60.44
CA MET A 1 -40.67 5.63 -59.52
C MET A 1 -40.92 4.90 -58.19
N VAL A 2 -40.02 5.00 -57.23
CA VAL A 2 -40.21 4.35 -55.93
C VAL A 2 -41.38 5.01 -55.21
N ASP A 3 -42.36 4.19 -54.80
CA ASP A 3 -43.57 4.65 -54.15
C ASP A 3 -43.22 5.40 -52.86
N LYS A 4 -43.35 6.72 -52.88
CA LYS A 4 -43.02 7.60 -51.72
C LYS A 4 -43.72 7.15 -50.47
N ARG A 5 -44.92 6.56 -50.58
CA ARG A 5 -45.65 6.03 -49.39
C ARG A 5 -44.95 4.82 -48.78
N ARG A 6 -44.32 3.95 -49.56
CA ARG A 6 -43.56 2.80 -49.04
C ARG A 6 -42.25 3.24 -48.37
N ALA A 7 -41.55 4.25 -48.93
CA ALA A 7 -40.36 4.82 -48.35
C ALA A 7 -40.67 5.50 -46.99
N THR A 8 -41.76 6.28 -46.93
CA THR A 8 -42.18 6.91 -45.66
C THR A 8 -42.56 5.88 -44.59
N ALA A 9 -43.30 4.82 -45.00
CA ALA A 9 -43.68 3.74 -44.06
C ALA A 9 -42.45 3.00 -43.51
N PHE A 10 -41.45 2.77 -44.37
CA PHE A 10 -40.19 2.14 -43.96
C PHE A 10 -39.41 3.01 -42.96
N CYS A 11 -39.29 4.32 -43.21
CA CYS A 11 -38.62 5.26 -42.29
C CYS A 11 -39.32 5.33 -40.91
N VAL A 12 -40.66 5.36 -40.88
CA VAL A 12 -41.42 5.36 -39.64
C VAL A 12 -41.21 4.08 -38.86
N LEU A 13 -41.26 2.92 -39.52
CA LEU A 13 -41.04 1.61 -38.89
C LEU A 13 -39.60 1.52 -38.31
N PHE A 14 -38.61 2.02 -39.03
CA PHE A 14 -37.21 2.04 -38.60
C PHE A 14 -37.02 2.93 -37.36
N MET A 15 -37.63 4.12 -37.32
CA MET A 15 -37.59 5.00 -36.15
C MET A 15 -38.25 4.34 -34.93
N ILE A 16 -39.37 3.62 -35.13
CA ILE A 16 -40.03 2.89 -34.04
C ILE A 16 -39.11 1.79 -33.45
N LEU A 17 -38.43 1.06 -34.33
CA LEU A 17 -37.50 0.01 -33.92
C LEU A 17 -36.28 0.59 -33.14
N ILE A 18 -35.75 1.72 -33.60
CA ILE A 18 -34.66 2.42 -32.86
C ILE A 18 -35.16 2.89 -31.49
N ALA A 19 -36.34 3.50 -31.43
CA ALA A 19 -36.92 3.95 -30.16
C ALA A 19 -37.15 2.77 -29.19
N ALA A 20 -37.67 1.63 -29.69
CA ALA A 20 -37.84 0.42 -28.91
C ALA A 20 -36.50 -0.15 -28.40
N ALA A 21 -35.44 -0.14 -29.22
CA ALA A 21 -34.11 -0.57 -28.85
C ALA A 21 -33.51 0.33 -27.77
N ILE A 22 -33.66 1.65 -27.90
CA ILE A 22 -33.18 2.63 -26.87
C ILE A 22 -33.93 2.41 -25.56
N ILE A 23 -35.25 2.24 -25.59
CA ILE A 23 -36.05 1.94 -24.36
C ILE A 23 -35.60 0.62 -23.71
N ALA A 24 -35.31 -0.42 -24.53
CA ALA A 24 -34.81 -1.68 -24.00
C ALA A 24 -33.42 -1.55 -23.33
N VAL A 25 -32.54 -0.75 -23.91
CA VAL A 25 -31.21 -0.44 -23.32
C VAL A 25 -31.37 0.35 -22.01
N ILE A 26 -32.20 1.39 -22.00
CA ILE A 26 -32.47 2.20 -20.79
C ILE A 26 -33.07 1.33 -19.69
N ARG A 27 -33.98 0.40 -19.99
CA ARG A 27 -34.57 -0.53 -19.02
C ARG A 27 -33.57 -1.55 -18.49
N ARG A 28 -32.48 -1.85 -19.20
CA ARG A 28 -31.39 -2.70 -18.70
C ARG A 28 -30.44 -1.97 -17.75
N ILE A 29 -30.36 -0.64 -17.80
CA ILE A 29 -29.61 0.18 -16.85
C ILE A 29 -30.45 0.25 -15.57
N ARG A 30 -30.35 -0.77 -14.72
CA ARG A 30 -30.92 -0.73 -13.37
C ARG A 30 -30.06 0.18 -12.51
N VAL A 31 -30.40 1.47 -12.45
CA VAL A 31 -29.85 2.36 -11.42
C VAL A 31 -30.40 1.86 -10.07
N LYS A 32 -29.52 1.32 -9.24
CA LYS A 32 -29.86 1.01 -7.85
C LYS A 32 -29.88 2.34 -7.11
N THR A 33 -31.04 2.78 -6.69
CA THR A 33 -31.18 3.92 -5.77
C THR A 33 -31.19 3.36 -4.37
N TYR A 34 -30.27 3.85 -3.53
CA TYR A 34 -30.24 3.57 -2.10
C TYR A 34 -30.73 4.80 -1.37
N SER A 35 -31.66 4.64 -0.43
CA SER A 35 -32.03 5.66 0.54
C SER A 35 -31.44 5.27 1.88
N TYR A 36 -30.86 6.23 2.57
CA TYR A 36 -30.28 6.03 3.90
C TYR A 36 -31.00 6.96 4.87
N ASP A 37 -31.40 6.41 5.99
CA ASP A 37 -31.91 7.20 7.10
C ASP A 37 -30.72 7.78 7.86
N THR A 38 -30.83 9.03 8.29
CA THR A 38 -29.83 9.67 9.16
C THR A 38 -29.94 9.01 10.54
N VAL A 39 -28.84 8.48 11.03
CA VAL A 39 -28.76 7.91 12.37
C VAL A 39 -27.75 8.73 13.16
N ASP A 40 -28.19 9.28 14.28
CA ASP A 40 -27.32 9.99 15.23
C ASP A 40 -26.64 8.97 16.16
N ALA A 41 -25.71 8.22 15.59
CA ALA A 41 -24.93 7.22 16.31
C ALA A 41 -23.48 7.18 15.80
N VAL A 42 -22.55 6.96 16.72
CA VAL A 42 -21.16 6.69 16.37
C VAL A 42 -21.06 5.25 15.91
N PHE A 43 -20.73 5.05 14.63
CA PHE A 43 -20.48 3.73 14.08
C PHE A 43 -19.00 3.40 14.17
N ARG A 44 -18.68 2.28 14.82
CA ARG A 44 -17.37 1.65 14.66
C ARG A 44 -17.35 0.92 13.31
N ASN A 45 -16.79 1.61 12.31
CA ASN A 45 -16.67 1.02 10.99
C ASN A 45 -15.35 0.22 10.95
N PRO A 46 -15.39 -1.11 10.81
CA PRO A 46 -14.17 -1.90 10.79
C PRO A 46 -13.29 -1.47 9.61
N MET A 47 -11.97 -1.42 9.83
CA MET A 47 -10.96 -1.06 8.83
C MET A 47 -11.12 0.37 8.25
N MET A 48 -11.68 1.29 9.02
CA MET A 48 -11.83 2.70 8.64
C MET A 48 -11.56 3.61 9.85
N GLY A 49 -11.11 4.83 9.55
CA GLY A 49 -10.90 5.89 10.53
C GLY A 49 -9.42 6.09 10.86
N PHE A 50 -9.16 6.82 11.94
CA PHE A 50 -7.81 7.11 12.41
C PHE A 50 -7.12 5.83 12.90
N ALA A 51 -5.85 5.67 12.52
CA ALA A 51 -4.97 4.59 12.95
C ALA A 51 -3.79 5.21 13.73
N PRO A 52 -3.85 5.28 15.07
CA PRO A 52 -2.70 5.72 15.87
C PRO A 52 -1.55 4.73 15.74
N ASN A 53 -0.30 5.19 16.00
CA ASN A 53 0.85 4.30 16.05
C ASN A 53 0.64 3.20 17.10
N ALA A 54 1.05 1.99 16.76
CA ALA A 54 0.85 0.82 17.59
C ALA A 54 1.70 0.86 18.87
N ASP A 55 2.88 1.46 18.83
CA ASP A 55 3.78 1.68 19.96
C ASP A 55 3.25 2.72 20.96
N TYR A 56 2.27 3.54 20.57
CA TYR A 56 1.68 4.57 21.42
C TYR A 56 0.40 4.09 22.10
N PHE A 57 0.58 3.34 23.17
CA PHE A 57 -0.52 2.67 23.88
C PHE A 57 -1.58 3.63 24.45
N ASP A 58 -1.22 4.85 24.84
CA ASP A 58 -2.14 5.84 25.41
C ASP A 58 -3.16 6.41 24.41
N ALA A 59 -2.96 6.14 23.12
CA ALA A 59 -3.90 6.57 22.05
C ALA A 59 -5.11 5.63 21.90
N VAL A 60 -5.45 4.85 22.93
CA VAL A 60 -6.59 3.92 22.91
C VAL A 60 -7.91 4.69 22.85
N GLY A 61 -8.59 4.61 21.73
CA GLY A 61 -9.89 5.23 21.48
C GLY A 61 -10.85 4.26 20.79
N ASP A 62 -11.86 4.82 20.16
CA ASP A 62 -12.84 4.07 19.35
C ASP A 62 -12.28 3.65 17.97
N ASN A 63 -10.98 3.87 17.71
CA ASN A 63 -10.30 3.42 16.49
C ASN A 63 -10.43 1.91 16.32
N THR A 64 -10.50 1.47 15.07
CA THR A 64 -10.53 0.03 14.71
C THR A 64 -9.20 -0.44 14.13
N LEU A 65 -8.32 0.50 13.84
CA LEU A 65 -7.00 0.30 13.24
C LEU A 65 -5.92 0.84 14.17
N VAL A 66 -4.74 0.24 14.09
CA VAL A 66 -3.47 0.79 14.55
C VAL A 66 -2.48 0.76 13.39
N TYR A 67 -1.56 1.71 13.35
CA TYR A 67 -0.50 1.81 12.37
C TYR A 67 0.80 1.29 12.97
N MET A 68 1.56 0.54 12.20
CA MET A 68 2.85 0.00 12.62
C MET A 68 3.81 0.08 11.44
N ASP A 69 4.88 0.79 11.60
CA ASP A 69 6.04 0.73 10.72
C ASP A 69 7.21 0.05 11.44
N VAL A 70 8.06 -0.57 10.66
CA VAL A 70 9.24 -1.28 11.14
C VAL A 70 10.36 -1.08 10.15
N THR A 71 11.51 -0.65 10.63
CA THR A 71 12.70 -0.56 9.79
C THR A 71 13.29 -1.94 9.51
N TRP A 72 14.04 -2.07 8.42
CA TRP A 72 14.73 -3.34 8.16
C TRP A 72 15.77 -3.66 9.23
N ARG A 73 16.40 -2.63 9.80
CA ARG A 73 17.37 -2.78 10.91
C ARG A 73 16.75 -3.45 12.14
N GLU A 74 15.56 -3.04 12.53
CA GLU A 74 14.82 -3.63 13.65
C GLU A 74 14.38 -5.05 13.32
N LEU A 75 13.91 -5.28 12.09
CA LEU A 75 13.39 -6.57 11.65
C LEU A 75 14.46 -7.67 11.61
N GLU A 76 15.66 -7.35 11.09
CA GLU A 76 16.70 -8.36 10.80
C GLU A 76 18.08 -7.87 11.30
N PRO A 77 18.29 -7.79 12.63
CA PRO A 77 19.52 -7.26 13.22
C PRO A 77 20.77 -8.06 12.82
N GLU A 78 20.64 -9.36 12.56
CA GLU A 78 21.69 -10.22 12.02
C GLU A 78 21.19 -10.94 10.77
N GLU A 79 22.07 -11.23 9.82
CA GLU A 79 21.68 -11.87 8.55
C GLU A 79 20.92 -13.19 8.77
N GLY A 80 19.66 -13.23 8.34
CA GLY A 80 18.76 -14.37 8.49
C GLY A 80 18.13 -14.54 9.88
N VAL A 81 18.38 -13.61 10.80
CA VAL A 81 17.81 -13.62 12.16
C VAL A 81 16.78 -12.49 12.28
N PHE A 82 15.51 -12.85 12.33
CA PHE A 82 14.40 -11.91 12.39
C PHE A 82 13.88 -11.77 13.82
N ASP A 83 13.86 -10.55 14.35
CA ASP A 83 13.36 -10.24 15.70
C ASP A 83 11.86 -9.93 15.71
N PHE A 84 11.06 -10.88 15.30
CA PHE A 84 9.60 -10.74 15.37
C PHE A 84 9.10 -10.55 16.82
N ALA A 85 9.75 -11.17 17.78
CA ALA A 85 9.31 -11.10 19.18
C ALA A 85 9.49 -9.69 19.76
N GLY A 86 10.65 -9.06 19.52
CA GLY A 86 10.91 -7.68 19.96
C GLY A 86 9.93 -6.70 19.30
N ILE A 87 9.76 -6.80 17.98
CA ILE A 87 8.81 -5.96 17.22
C ILE A 87 7.38 -6.09 17.74
N GLU A 88 6.92 -7.32 18.02
CA GLU A 88 5.56 -7.58 18.50
C GLU A 88 5.33 -7.04 19.92
N GLU A 89 6.34 -7.12 20.77
CA GLU A 89 6.32 -6.59 22.15
C GLU A 89 6.31 -5.05 22.13
N GLU A 90 7.20 -4.41 21.38
CA GLU A 90 7.33 -2.95 21.28
C GLU A 90 6.04 -2.31 20.74
N ASN A 91 5.42 -2.95 19.77
CA ASN A 91 4.17 -2.49 19.15
C ASN A 91 2.90 -2.99 19.84
N PHE A 92 2.99 -3.61 21.03
CA PHE A 92 1.84 -4.11 21.82
C PHE A 92 0.84 -4.99 21.03
N LEU A 93 1.32 -5.80 20.07
CA LEU A 93 0.44 -6.49 19.11
C LEU A 93 -0.58 -7.42 19.80
N ASP A 94 -0.21 -8.12 20.86
CA ASP A 94 -1.14 -8.97 21.62
C ASP A 94 -2.25 -8.17 22.29
N THR A 95 -1.96 -6.96 22.76
CA THR A 95 -2.93 -6.05 23.37
C THR A 95 -3.92 -5.56 22.32
N TRP A 96 -3.44 -5.12 21.17
CA TRP A 96 -4.29 -4.65 20.07
C TRP A 96 -5.16 -5.78 19.51
N ARG A 97 -4.60 -6.97 19.41
CA ARG A 97 -5.34 -8.17 19.00
C ARG A 97 -6.47 -8.48 19.97
N THR A 98 -6.17 -8.47 21.28
CA THR A 98 -7.17 -8.68 22.33
C THR A 98 -8.26 -7.60 22.32
N ALA A 99 -7.92 -6.36 22.01
CA ALA A 99 -8.84 -5.24 21.85
C ALA A 99 -9.66 -5.30 20.54
N GLY A 100 -9.45 -6.31 19.69
CA GLY A 100 -10.17 -6.48 18.43
C GLY A 100 -9.79 -5.47 17.34
N LYS A 101 -8.63 -4.82 17.46
CA LYS A 101 -8.10 -3.90 16.45
C LYS A 101 -7.51 -4.68 15.26
N LYS A 102 -7.16 -3.95 14.19
CA LYS A 102 -6.43 -4.45 13.03
C LYS A 102 -5.21 -3.58 12.77
N VAL A 103 -4.20 -4.14 12.11
CA VAL A 103 -2.94 -3.45 11.81
C VAL A 103 -2.88 -3.01 10.36
N VAL A 104 -2.47 -1.76 10.17
CA VAL A 104 -1.87 -1.22 8.94
C VAL A 104 -0.37 -1.33 9.12
N PHE A 105 0.31 -2.11 8.30
CA PHE A 105 1.73 -2.40 8.44
C PHE A 105 2.54 -1.81 7.30
N ARG A 106 3.70 -1.19 7.64
CA ARG A 106 4.69 -0.68 6.69
C ARG A 106 6.08 -1.20 7.04
N PHE A 107 6.80 -1.75 6.07
CA PHE A 107 8.21 -2.12 6.17
C PHE A 107 9.07 -1.07 5.50
N VAL A 108 10.02 -0.45 6.22
CA VAL A 108 10.76 0.75 5.80
C VAL A 108 12.26 0.48 5.69
N CYS A 109 12.92 1.11 4.71
CA CYS A 109 14.37 1.02 4.50
C CYS A 109 15.09 2.37 4.56
N ASP A 110 14.34 3.47 4.69
CA ASP A 110 14.88 4.84 4.70
C ASP A 110 13.84 5.78 5.35
N GLU A 111 14.07 6.19 6.58
CA GLU A 111 13.18 7.04 7.35
C GLU A 111 13.92 8.29 7.84
N PRO A 112 13.78 9.44 7.15
CA PRO A 112 14.43 10.68 7.55
C PRO A 112 14.09 11.10 8.99
N SER A 113 15.10 11.41 9.79
CA SER A 113 14.94 11.87 11.17
C SER A 113 15.86 13.07 11.52
N ASP A 114 15.83 13.52 12.75
CA ASP A 114 16.69 14.61 13.23
C ASP A 114 18.16 14.18 13.39
N GLU A 115 18.42 12.88 13.48
CA GLU A 115 19.76 12.31 13.69
C GLU A 115 20.23 11.49 12.49
N GLU A 116 21.54 11.48 12.24
CA GLU A 116 22.13 10.61 11.21
C GLU A 116 22.06 9.15 11.65
N HIS A 117 21.46 8.31 10.85
CA HIS A 117 21.25 6.88 11.11
C HIS A 117 21.12 6.08 9.82
N ILE A 118 20.97 4.78 9.96
CA ILE A 118 20.76 3.82 8.86
C ILE A 118 19.61 2.90 9.25
N ASP A 119 18.57 2.79 8.42
CA ASP A 119 17.38 1.95 8.65
C ASP A 119 17.48 0.55 8.06
N ILE A 120 18.55 0.26 7.33
CA ILE A 120 18.89 -1.10 6.91
C ILE A 120 19.86 -1.73 7.89
N PRO A 121 19.94 -3.08 8.00
CA PRO A 121 20.87 -3.76 8.89
C PRO A 121 22.34 -3.45 8.59
N ASP A 122 23.19 -3.40 9.60
CA ASP A 122 24.62 -3.16 9.43
C ASP A 122 25.28 -4.19 8.50
N TRP A 123 24.91 -5.47 8.62
CA TRP A 123 25.42 -6.52 7.74
C TRP A 123 25.05 -6.32 6.26
N LEU A 124 23.86 -5.73 5.99
CA LEU A 124 23.44 -5.42 4.63
C LEU A 124 24.15 -4.17 4.11
N TYR A 125 24.29 -3.15 4.95
CA TYR A 125 25.08 -1.97 4.63
C TYR A 125 26.53 -2.35 4.28
N GLU A 126 27.18 -3.25 5.04
CA GLU A 126 28.52 -3.75 4.74
C GLU A 126 28.62 -4.47 3.38
N LYS A 127 27.54 -5.13 2.95
CA LYS A 127 27.48 -5.82 1.66
C LYS A 127 27.20 -4.90 0.48
N THR A 128 26.48 -3.84 0.67
CA THR A 128 25.99 -2.97 -0.41
C THR A 128 26.69 -1.61 -0.42
N GLY A 129 26.78 -0.89 0.69
CA GLY A 129 27.55 0.33 0.96
C GLY A 129 27.59 1.43 -0.12
N ASP A 130 26.67 1.42 -1.07
CA ASP A 130 26.63 2.21 -2.30
C ASP A 130 25.49 3.24 -2.34
N GLY A 131 24.78 3.39 -1.22
CA GLY A 131 23.76 4.40 -1.03
C GLY A 131 24.34 5.77 -0.68
N THR A 132 23.51 6.66 -0.24
CA THR A 132 23.84 8.06 0.03
C THR A 132 23.42 8.46 1.43
N PHE A 133 24.37 8.87 2.28
CA PHE A 133 24.04 9.63 3.50
C PHE A 133 23.54 11.02 3.09
N TYR A 134 22.50 11.48 3.77
CA TYR A 134 21.90 12.78 3.46
C TYR A 134 21.60 13.60 4.71
N ASP A 135 21.62 14.94 4.53
CA ASP A 135 21.14 15.96 5.46
C ASP A 135 20.34 16.95 4.62
N THR A 136 19.03 16.83 4.63
CA THR A 136 18.12 17.57 3.75
C THR A 136 17.04 18.28 4.56
N ALA A 137 16.15 19.00 3.90
CA ALA A 137 14.97 19.58 4.54
C ALA A 137 13.98 18.51 5.07
N TYR A 138 14.14 17.25 4.68
CA TYR A 138 13.34 16.13 5.20
C TYR A 138 13.92 15.53 6.48
N GLY A 139 15.19 15.81 6.78
CA GLY A 139 15.94 15.20 7.88
C GLY A 139 17.22 14.56 7.39
N ARG A 140 17.80 13.72 8.23
CA ARG A 140 19.05 12.99 8.03
C ARG A 140 18.78 11.48 7.96
N GLY A 141 19.68 10.77 7.31
CA GLY A 141 19.61 9.32 7.21
C GLY A 141 20.50 8.78 6.10
N TYR A 142 20.21 7.55 5.70
CA TYR A 142 20.90 6.85 4.63
C TYR A 142 19.88 6.29 3.63
N SER A 143 19.97 6.74 2.38
CA SER A 143 19.15 6.23 1.29
C SER A 143 19.93 5.14 0.54
N PRO A 144 19.49 3.87 0.56
CA PRO A 144 20.12 2.78 -0.19
C PRO A 144 20.12 3.02 -1.69
N ASP A 145 21.05 2.38 -2.41
CA ASP A 145 20.93 2.27 -3.86
C ASP A 145 19.88 1.20 -4.23
N TYR A 146 18.66 1.66 -4.52
CA TYR A 146 17.56 0.76 -4.91
C TYR A 146 17.76 0.06 -6.25
N SER A 147 18.87 0.33 -6.97
CA SER A 147 19.27 -0.44 -8.17
C SER A 147 20.26 -1.57 -7.87
N ASN A 148 20.74 -1.69 -6.63
CA ASN A 148 21.69 -2.73 -6.24
C ASN A 148 21.01 -4.10 -6.23
N ARG A 149 21.55 -5.05 -7.00
CA ARG A 149 20.99 -6.40 -7.13
C ARG A 149 21.00 -7.19 -5.82
N THR A 150 22.08 -7.04 -5.03
CA THR A 150 22.17 -7.67 -3.70
C THR A 150 21.08 -7.14 -2.78
N PHE A 151 20.84 -5.84 -2.77
CA PHE A 151 19.79 -5.22 -1.98
C PHE A 151 18.40 -5.77 -2.35
N ILE A 152 18.09 -5.82 -3.64
CA ILE A 152 16.81 -6.36 -4.15
C ILE A 152 16.61 -7.83 -3.74
N GLU A 153 17.65 -8.66 -3.87
CA GLU A 153 17.58 -10.06 -3.51
C GLU A 153 17.33 -10.29 -2.01
N TYR A 154 17.99 -9.51 -1.15
CA TYR A 154 17.78 -9.59 0.30
C TYR A 154 16.43 -9.01 0.71
N HIS A 155 15.98 -7.93 0.07
CA HIS A 155 14.65 -7.39 0.27
C HIS A 155 13.56 -8.45 0.01
N ALA A 156 13.66 -9.18 -1.09
CA ALA A 156 12.71 -10.25 -1.38
C ALA A 156 12.70 -11.35 -0.29
N LYS A 157 13.88 -11.67 0.31
CA LYS A 157 13.97 -12.61 1.44
C LYS A 157 13.32 -12.05 2.72
N ALA A 158 13.55 -10.76 3.02
CA ALA A 158 12.94 -10.11 4.18
C ALA A 158 11.40 -10.06 4.05
N VAL A 159 10.89 -9.66 2.89
CA VAL A 159 9.44 -9.67 2.62
C VAL A 159 8.86 -11.08 2.70
N LYS A 160 9.59 -12.09 2.23
CA LYS A 160 9.17 -13.50 2.38
C LYS A 160 9.07 -13.90 3.85
N ALA A 161 10.04 -13.54 4.69
CA ALA A 161 10.01 -13.84 6.13
C ALA A 161 8.84 -13.13 6.82
N LEU A 162 8.56 -11.86 6.48
CA LEU A 162 7.37 -11.15 6.92
C LEU A 162 6.08 -11.89 6.52
N GLY A 163 6.02 -12.40 5.29
CA GLY A 163 4.89 -13.19 4.80
C GLY A 163 4.72 -14.52 5.52
N GLU A 164 5.80 -15.21 5.85
CA GLU A 164 5.78 -16.46 6.64
C GLU A 164 5.27 -16.21 8.06
N ARG A 165 5.55 -15.05 8.64
CA ARG A 165 5.08 -14.67 9.99
C ARG A 165 3.66 -14.11 10.00
N TYR A 166 3.32 -13.20 9.07
CA TYR A 166 2.10 -12.38 9.12
C TYR A 166 1.14 -12.59 7.95
N GLY A 167 1.58 -13.18 6.84
CA GLY A 167 0.89 -13.14 5.55
C GLY A 167 -0.51 -13.75 5.53
N VAL A 168 -0.79 -14.74 6.38
CA VAL A 168 -2.11 -15.37 6.48
C VAL A 168 -2.92 -14.87 7.68
N ASP A 169 -2.32 -14.05 8.54
CA ASP A 169 -2.97 -13.52 9.73
C ASP A 169 -3.88 -12.33 9.37
N SER A 170 -5.18 -12.50 9.53
CA SER A 170 -6.16 -11.45 9.26
C SER A 170 -6.05 -10.22 10.18
N PHE A 171 -5.18 -10.24 11.16
CA PHE A 171 -4.88 -9.09 12.02
C PHE A 171 -4.18 -7.99 11.21
N PHE A 172 -3.27 -8.35 10.31
CA PHE A 172 -2.62 -7.46 9.35
C PHE A 172 -3.52 -7.27 8.15
N CYS A 173 -4.34 -6.23 8.15
CA CYS A 173 -5.38 -6.05 7.14
C CYS A 173 -4.95 -5.20 5.95
N PHE A 174 -4.03 -4.25 6.17
CA PHE A 174 -3.42 -3.44 5.14
C PHE A 174 -1.91 -3.55 5.23
N ILE A 175 -1.27 -3.71 4.08
CA ILE A 175 0.19 -3.68 3.94
C ILE A 175 0.54 -2.53 3.00
N GLU A 176 1.18 -1.51 3.52
CA GLU A 176 1.75 -0.43 2.75
C GLU A 176 3.13 -0.85 2.25
N LEU A 177 3.33 -0.78 0.94
CA LEU A 177 4.60 -1.15 0.32
C LEU A 177 5.62 -0.03 0.57
N GLY A 178 6.25 -0.06 1.75
CA GLY A 178 7.09 1.00 2.30
C GLY A 178 8.59 0.84 2.09
N SER A 179 9.04 -0.12 1.29
CA SER A 179 10.47 -0.46 1.21
C SER A 179 11.31 0.49 0.35
N VAL A 180 10.71 1.43 -0.36
CA VAL A 180 11.42 2.23 -1.36
C VAL A 180 11.26 3.73 -1.12
N GLY A 181 12.40 4.42 -1.01
CA GLY A 181 12.48 5.86 -0.84
C GLY A 181 12.22 6.34 0.58
N HIS A 182 12.28 7.64 0.78
CA HIS A 182 12.05 8.26 2.09
C HIS A 182 10.68 7.88 2.64
N TRP A 183 10.62 7.46 3.91
CA TRP A 183 9.44 6.94 4.62
C TRP A 183 8.72 5.81 3.87
N GLY A 184 9.41 5.18 2.89
CA GLY A 184 8.77 4.20 2.02
C GLY A 184 7.77 4.78 1.03
N GLU A 185 7.82 6.08 0.75
CA GLU A 185 6.84 6.77 -0.09
C GLU A 185 7.19 6.82 -1.59
N TRP A 186 8.14 6.00 -2.03
CA TRP A 186 8.51 5.86 -3.44
C TRP A 186 9.00 7.16 -4.07
N HIS A 187 9.74 7.94 -3.30
CA HIS A 187 10.46 9.12 -3.75
C HIS A 187 11.75 9.33 -2.95
N VAL A 188 12.69 10.05 -3.53
CA VAL A 188 13.92 10.49 -2.88
C VAL A 188 14.19 11.95 -3.24
N LYS A 189 14.89 12.67 -2.36
CA LYS A 189 15.26 14.06 -2.58
C LYS A 189 16.51 14.16 -3.50
N TYR A 190 16.35 13.72 -4.74
CA TYR A 190 17.46 13.62 -5.69
C TYR A 190 18.12 14.98 -6.01
N ASP A 191 17.43 16.11 -5.84
CA ASP A 191 18.01 17.44 -6.04
C ASP A 191 19.07 17.78 -4.98
N ASP A 192 19.07 17.10 -3.85
CA ASP A 192 20.05 17.22 -2.78
C ASP A 192 21.17 16.16 -2.90
N GLY A 193 21.33 15.53 -4.07
CA GLY A 193 22.42 14.62 -4.38
C GLY A 193 22.16 13.14 -4.09
N ILE A 194 20.98 12.81 -3.60
CA ILE A 194 20.58 11.41 -3.38
C ILE A 194 20.35 10.71 -4.73
N LYS A 195 20.80 9.47 -4.84
CA LYS A 195 20.63 8.69 -6.06
C LYS A 195 19.15 8.53 -6.42
N ARG A 196 18.80 8.82 -7.67
CA ARG A 196 17.42 8.65 -8.16
C ARG A 196 16.97 7.21 -8.06
N LEU A 197 15.68 7.04 -7.80
CA LEU A 197 15.06 5.72 -7.89
C LEU A 197 15.29 5.10 -9.28
N PRO A 198 15.46 3.78 -9.36
CA PRO A 198 15.63 3.10 -10.64
C PRO A 198 14.35 3.16 -11.51
N PRO A 199 14.45 2.75 -12.78
CA PRO A 199 13.29 2.63 -13.67
C PRO A 199 12.19 1.75 -13.11
N GLU A 200 10.95 1.97 -13.56
CA GLU A 200 9.75 1.29 -13.07
C GLU A 200 9.83 -0.24 -13.19
N GLU A 201 10.49 -0.76 -14.22
CA GLU A 201 10.69 -2.19 -14.41
C GLU A 201 11.48 -2.81 -13.26
N LEU A 202 12.48 -2.09 -12.73
CA LEU A 202 13.25 -2.56 -11.59
C LEU A 202 12.50 -2.34 -10.27
N LEU A 203 11.75 -1.25 -10.15
CA LEU A 203 10.90 -0.99 -8.99
C LEU A 203 9.82 -2.06 -8.81
N ARG A 204 9.35 -2.68 -9.87
CA ARG A 204 8.41 -3.80 -9.84
C ARG A 204 8.97 -5.00 -9.03
N GLU A 205 10.28 -5.21 -9.03
CA GLU A 205 10.92 -6.30 -8.27
C GLU A 205 10.79 -6.11 -6.74
N TYR A 206 10.53 -4.89 -6.27
CA TYR A 206 10.19 -4.63 -4.86
C TYR A 206 8.71 -4.90 -4.54
N VAL A 207 7.85 -4.89 -5.53
CA VAL A 207 6.40 -5.12 -5.37
C VAL A 207 6.05 -6.60 -5.37
N GLU A 208 6.61 -7.36 -6.31
CA GLU A 208 6.23 -8.74 -6.58
C GLU A 208 6.33 -9.67 -5.35
N PRO A 209 7.36 -9.57 -4.48
CA PRO A 209 7.42 -10.39 -3.27
C PRO A 209 6.20 -10.23 -2.35
N TYR A 210 5.64 -9.01 -2.22
CA TYR A 210 4.47 -8.75 -1.38
C TYR A 210 3.20 -9.45 -1.86
N LEU A 211 3.05 -9.63 -3.20
CA LEU A 211 1.88 -10.30 -3.77
C LEU A 211 1.74 -11.74 -3.27
N THR A 212 2.87 -12.40 -3.09
CA THR A 212 2.93 -13.79 -2.60
C THR A 212 2.93 -13.84 -1.07
N ALA A 213 3.63 -12.90 -0.44
CA ALA A 213 3.82 -12.86 1.01
C ALA A 213 2.51 -12.57 1.76
N PHE A 214 1.63 -11.72 1.22
CA PHE A 214 0.42 -11.25 1.90
C PHE A 214 -0.88 -11.50 1.10
N PRO A 215 -1.25 -12.77 0.87
CA PRO A 215 -2.40 -13.09 0.02
C PRO A 215 -3.76 -12.67 0.60
N ASN A 216 -3.83 -12.43 1.91
CA ASN A 216 -5.07 -12.10 2.62
C ASN A 216 -5.19 -10.62 2.99
N ALA A 217 -4.10 -9.85 2.95
CA ALA A 217 -4.11 -8.43 3.24
C ALA A 217 -4.42 -7.60 1.98
N LYS A 218 -4.87 -6.36 2.18
CA LYS A 218 -4.97 -5.39 1.10
C LYS A 218 -3.63 -4.67 0.95
N LEU A 219 -2.98 -4.84 -0.20
CA LEU A 219 -1.75 -4.15 -0.52
C LEU A 219 -2.04 -2.72 -0.95
N LEU A 220 -1.26 -1.77 -0.43
CA LEU A 220 -1.40 -0.35 -0.68
C LEU A 220 -0.09 0.22 -1.24
N MET A 221 -0.20 1.04 -2.27
CA MET A 221 0.92 1.71 -2.94
C MET A 221 0.83 3.22 -2.78
N ARG A 222 1.97 3.88 -2.55
CA ARG A 222 2.02 5.35 -2.43
C ARG A 222 1.88 6.08 -3.77
N ARG A 223 2.33 5.46 -4.86
CA ARG A 223 2.35 6.04 -6.21
C ARG A 223 1.48 5.25 -7.18
N PRO A 224 0.74 5.92 -8.08
CA PRO A 224 -0.16 5.26 -9.01
C PRO A 224 0.59 4.68 -10.23
N PHE A 225 1.53 3.78 -10.01
CA PHE A 225 2.20 3.05 -11.08
C PHE A 225 1.21 2.14 -11.84
N PRO A 226 1.45 1.83 -13.12
CA PRO A 226 0.58 0.97 -13.91
C PRO A 226 0.26 -0.39 -13.26
N TYR A 227 1.24 -1.00 -12.61
CA TYR A 227 1.07 -2.29 -11.93
C TYR A 227 0.18 -2.23 -10.68
N VAL A 228 -0.09 -1.06 -10.12
CA VAL A 228 -1.07 -0.90 -9.02
C VAL A 228 -2.46 -1.36 -9.47
N SER A 229 -2.87 -0.95 -10.66
CA SER A 229 -4.14 -1.40 -11.26
C SER A 229 -4.08 -2.85 -11.71
N GLU A 230 -2.95 -3.28 -12.27
CA GLU A 230 -2.70 -4.65 -12.73
C GLU A 230 -2.88 -5.66 -11.59
N TYR A 231 -2.32 -5.37 -10.41
CA TYR A 231 -2.38 -6.24 -9.23
C TYR A 231 -3.56 -5.94 -8.29
N GLY A 232 -4.44 -5.00 -8.66
CA GLY A 232 -5.61 -4.66 -7.86
C GLY A 232 -5.30 -4.07 -6.48
N MET A 233 -4.18 -3.35 -6.36
CA MET A 233 -3.78 -2.67 -5.12
C MET A 233 -4.65 -1.46 -4.83
N GLY A 234 -4.65 -1.03 -3.58
CA GLY A 234 -5.11 0.30 -3.18
C GLY A 234 -4.01 1.34 -3.33
N VAL A 235 -4.38 2.61 -3.12
CA VAL A 235 -3.43 3.72 -3.03
C VAL A 235 -3.61 4.37 -1.66
N TYR A 236 -2.50 4.72 -1.00
CA TYR A 236 -2.51 5.49 0.23
C TYR A 236 -1.80 6.83 0.05
N ASN A 237 -2.04 7.75 0.95
CA ASN A 237 -1.38 9.05 1.01
C ASN A 237 -1.28 9.49 2.47
N ASP A 238 -0.08 9.80 2.89
CA ASP A 238 0.21 10.45 4.16
C ASP A 238 0.23 11.96 3.93
N MET A 239 -0.46 12.71 4.78
CA MET A 239 -0.50 14.18 4.72
C MET A 239 -0.19 14.75 6.10
#